data_2fcc8a781332a180acfd97fba0514d3b
#
_entry.id   2fcc8a781332a180acfd97fba0514d3b
#
_cell.length_a   1.000
_cell.length_b   1.000
_cell.length_c   1.000
_cell.angle_alpha   90.00
_cell.angle_beta   90.00
_cell.angle_gamma   90.00
#
_symmetry.space_group_name_H-M   'P 1'
#
loop_
_entity.id
_entity.type
_entity.pdbx_description
1 polymer ?
#
loop_
_entity_poly.entity_id
_entity_poly.type
_entity_poly.pdbx_seq_one_letter_code
_entity_poly.pdbx_strand_id
1 'polypeptide(L)'
;ILVTTENEIETGKGLLGLWDSQLNYRRIGQIASGGIGPHEVKALPNEMGIVVANGGIRTHPKYGRKKLNLEMMRSNISFFDLNYSLKNKLKLPKEMQLNSIRHLDVSAQGKVAFGTQWQGDQSEIVPLVGYIDQMQTLTLIELNILNQSELKGYIGSVAINGGGSLISATSPRGGISHIYNNNTLVQKFWKTDICGVASVNN
;
A
#
# COMPACT_ATOMS: atom_id res chain seq x y z
N ILE A 1 19.19 8.40 5.96
CA ILE A 1 19.20 7.29 4.98
C ILE A 1 17.96 7.40 4.12
N LEU A 2 18.11 7.21 2.81
CA LEU A 2 17.01 7.10 1.85
C LEU A 2 16.76 5.61 1.58
N VAL A 3 15.50 5.21 1.48
CA VAL A 3 15.10 3.83 1.19
C VAL A 3 14.35 3.78 -0.15
N THR A 4 14.73 2.85 -1.02
CA THR A 4 14.08 2.61 -2.31
C THR A 4 13.45 1.23 -2.36
N THR A 5 12.37 1.08 -3.12
CA THR A 5 11.73 -0.22 -3.38
C THR A 5 12.30 -0.82 -4.67
N GLU A 6 12.70 -2.09 -4.62
CA GLU A 6 13.36 -2.79 -5.72
C GLU A 6 12.86 -4.24 -5.82
N ASN A 7 13.13 -4.89 -6.95
CA ASN A 7 12.88 -6.32 -7.13
C ASN A 7 14.13 -7.01 -7.65
N GLU A 8 14.45 -8.15 -7.08
CA GLU A 8 15.44 -9.06 -7.67
C GLU A 8 14.83 -9.68 -8.94
N ILE A 9 15.50 -9.47 -10.07
CA ILE A 9 14.94 -9.79 -11.39
C ILE A 9 14.61 -11.27 -11.52
N GLU A 10 15.57 -12.14 -11.20
CA GLU A 10 15.45 -13.59 -11.44
C GLU A 10 14.44 -14.27 -10.51
N THR A 11 14.43 -13.91 -9.24
CA THR A 11 13.56 -14.56 -8.26
C THR A 11 12.24 -13.82 -8.05
N GLY A 12 12.20 -12.51 -8.35
CA GLY A 12 11.09 -11.62 -8.05
C GLY A 12 10.98 -11.25 -6.57
N LYS A 13 11.99 -11.59 -5.74
CA LYS A 13 12.02 -11.18 -4.33
C LYS A 13 12.05 -9.66 -4.24
N GLY A 14 11.24 -9.12 -3.35
CA GLY A 14 11.25 -7.69 -3.07
C GLY A 14 12.43 -7.30 -2.20
N LEU A 15 13.08 -6.21 -2.58
CA LEU A 15 14.23 -5.64 -1.89
C LEU A 15 13.94 -4.19 -1.51
N LEU A 16 14.66 -3.70 -0.50
CA LEU A 16 14.77 -2.30 -0.15
C LEU A 16 16.24 -1.89 -0.29
N GLY A 17 16.54 -0.98 -1.19
CA GLY A 17 17.85 -0.37 -1.33
C GLY A 17 18.05 0.70 -0.25
N LEU A 18 19.22 0.70 0.39
CA LEU A 18 19.60 1.67 1.42
C LEU A 18 20.66 2.61 0.84
N TRP A 19 20.42 3.93 0.96
CA TRP A 19 21.25 4.96 0.38
C TRP A 19 21.59 6.03 1.41
N ASP A 20 22.83 6.45 1.44
CA ASP A 20 23.27 7.52 2.36
C ASP A 20 23.26 8.87 1.62
N SER A 21 22.37 9.76 2.05
CA SER A 21 22.24 11.11 1.50
C SER A 21 23.47 12.00 1.80
N GLN A 22 24.20 11.74 2.88
CA GLN A 22 25.39 12.48 3.25
C GLN A 22 26.62 12.05 2.44
N LEU A 23 26.59 10.84 1.87
CA LEU A 23 27.61 10.30 1.00
C LEU A 23 27.24 10.41 -0.49
N ASN A 24 26.65 11.52 -0.88
CA ASN A 24 26.21 11.77 -2.25
C ASN A 24 25.28 10.67 -2.80
N TYR A 25 24.32 10.23 -2.00
CA TYR A 25 23.37 9.16 -2.31
C TYR A 25 24.07 7.84 -2.70
N ARG A 26 25.21 7.54 -2.09
CA ARG A 26 25.87 6.25 -2.30
C ARG A 26 25.02 5.12 -1.71
N ARG A 27 24.88 4.05 -2.47
CA ARG A 27 24.25 2.82 -1.97
C ARG A 27 25.14 2.19 -0.89
N ILE A 28 24.57 1.97 0.29
CA ILE A 28 25.27 1.41 1.45
C ILE A 28 24.81 -0.01 1.79
N GLY A 29 23.70 -0.48 1.21
CA GLY A 29 23.21 -1.83 1.45
C GLY A 29 21.86 -2.11 0.83
N GLN A 30 21.36 -3.28 1.15
CA GLN A 30 19.99 -3.70 0.81
C GLN A 30 19.47 -4.71 1.83
N ILE A 31 18.16 -4.77 1.99
CA ILE A 31 17.46 -5.76 2.81
C ILE A 31 16.28 -6.34 2.03
N ALA A 32 15.76 -7.50 2.46
CA ALA A 32 14.52 -8.04 1.91
C ALA A 32 13.32 -7.19 2.36
N SER A 33 12.40 -6.88 1.43
CA SER A 33 11.19 -6.10 1.73
C SER A 33 10.14 -6.87 2.53
N GLY A 34 10.35 -8.15 2.77
CA GLY A 34 9.38 -9.03 3.42
C GLY A 34 8.33 -9.62 2.48
N GLY A 35 8.34 -9.29 1.18
CA GLY A 35 7.37 -9.78 0.20
C GLY A 35 7.88 -9.76 -1.23
N ILE A 36 6.94 -9.73 -2.17
CA ILE A 36 7.17 -9.62 -3.61
C ILE A 36 6.55 -8.29 -4.08
N GLY A 37 7.25 -7.60 -4.97
CA GLY A 37 6.77 -6.37 -5.58
C GLY A 37 6.51 -5.26 -4.56
N PRO A 38 7.55 -4.83 -3.79
CA PRO A 38 7.41 -3.67 -2.92
C PRO A 38 7.06 -2.45 -3.77
N HIS A 39 6.02 -1.74 -3.36
CA HIS A 39 5.47 -0.64 -4.14
C HIS A 39 5.65 0.70 -3.45
N GLU A 40 5.45 0.74 -2.16
CA GLU A 40 5.62 1.96 -1.37
C GLU A 40 6.23 1.65 -0.02
N VAL A 41 7.06 2.57 0.47
CA VAL A 41 7.66 2.57 1.79
C VAL A 41 7.42 3.91 2.48
N LYS A 42 7.04 3.87 3.74
CA LYS A 42 6.83 5.07 4.59
C LYS A 42 7.59 4.93 5.90
N ALA A 43 8.08 6.04 6.41
CA ALA A 43 8.59 6.11 7.78
C ALA A 43 7.42 6.02 8.79
N LEU A 44 7.63 5.31 9.86
CA LEU A 44 6.75 5.31 11.01
C LEU A 44 7.12 6.48 11.95
N PRO A 45 6.15 7.10 12.64
CA PRO A 45 6.44 8.18 13.57
C PRO A 45 7.25 7.69 14.78
N ASN A 46 7.80 8.64 15.56
CA ASN A 46 8.50 8.37 16.82
C ASN A 46 9.61 7.32 16.69
N GLU A 47 10.34 7.35 15.58
CA GLU A 47 11.46 6.44 15.33
C GLU A 47 11.10 4.95 15.41
N MET A 48 9.84 4.59 15.14
CA MET A 48 9.41 3.18 15.16
C MET A 48 9.91 2.37 13.96
N GLY A 49 10.55 3.01 12.97
CA GLY A 49 11.10 2.34 11.79
C GLY A 49 10.34 2.65 10.51
N ILE A 50 10.11 1.63 9.67
CA ILE A 50 9.46 1.79 8.36
C ILE A 50 8.36 0.74 8.15
N VAL A 51 7.41 1.08 7.30
CA VAL A 51 6.35 0.18 6.81
C VAL A 51 6.44 0.07 5.28
N VAL A 52 6.22 -1.13 4.75
CA VAL A 52 6.38 -1.44 3.32
C VAL A 52 5.13 -2.14 2.79
N ALA A 53 4.56 -1.62 1.71
CA ALA A 53 3.54 -2.31 0.93
C ALA A 53 4.21 -3.24 -0.09
N ASN A 54 3.97 -4.53 0.02
CA ASN A 54 4.39 -5.53 -0.95
C ASN A 54 3.16 -5.97 -1.76
N GLY A 55 3.11 -5.60 -3.03
CA GLY A 55 1.95 -5.83 -3.90
C GLY A 55 1.72 -7.29 -4.28
N GLY A 56 2.69 -8.17 -4.03
CA GLY A 56 2.58 -9.60 -4.26
C GLY A 56 2.71 -10.03 -5.73
N ILE A 57 2.84 -9.10 -6.67
CA ILE A 57 2.91 -9.39 -8.11
C ILE A 57 4.36 -9.51 -8.55
N ARG A 58 4.68 -10.65 -9.17
CA ARG A 58 5.95 -10.86 -9.84
C ARG A 58 5.83 -10.42 -11.30
N THR A 59 6.74 -9.56 -11.72
CA THR A 59 6.97 -9.17 -13.11
C THR A 59 8.42 -9.45 -13.49
N HIS A 60 8.73 -9.50 -14.77
CA HIS A 60 10.10 -9.65 -15.25
C HIS A 60 10.28 -8.84 -16.53
N PRO A 61 11.39 -8.09 -16.71
CA PRO A 61 11.59 -7.23 -17.88
C PRO A 61 11.43 -7.93 -19.22
N LYS A 62 11.86 -9.19 -19.33
CA LYS A 62 11.73 -10.02 -20.55
C LYS A 62 10.28 -10.20 -20.99
N TYR A 63 9.32 -10.14 -20.06
CA TYR A 63 7.89 -10.37 -20.33
C TYR A 63 7.05 -9.09 -20.23
N GLY A 64 7.69 -7.93 -20.16
CA GLY A 64 7.05 -6.62 -20.03
C GLY A 64 6.17 -6.54 -18.77
N ARG A 65 4.90 -6.18 -18.95
CA ARG A 65 3.95 -6.02 -17.83
C ARG A 65 3.21 -7.31 -17.45
N LYS A 66 3.59 -8.47 -18.01
CA LYS A 66 2.92 -9.75 -17.70
C LYS A 66 3.09 -10.08 -16.21
N LYS A 67 1.99 -10.39 -15.55
CA LYS A 67 1.95 -10.83 -14.17
C LYS A 67 2.19 -12.34 -14.13
N LEU A 68 3.26 -12.79 -13.46
CA LEU A 68 3.77 -14.16 -13.57
C LEU A 68 3.28 -15.11 -12.47
N ASN A 69 2.56 -14.62 -11.47
CA ASN A 69 2.25 -15.40 -10.25
C ASN A 69 0.85 -15.12 -9.67
N LEU A 70 -0.13 -14.73 -10.47
CA LEU A 70 -1.45 -14.35 -9.94
C LEU A 70 -2.10 -15.46 -9.10
N GLU A 71 -1.99 -16.72 -9.49
CA GLU A 71 -2.54 -17.86 -8.75
C GLU A 71 -1.94 -18.02 -7.35
N MET A 72 -0.67 -17.64 -7.20
CA MET A 72 0.08 -17.70 -5.92
C MET A 72 0.33 -16.33 -5.31
N MET A 73 -0.32 -15.30 -5.81
CA MET A 73 -0.13 -13.94 -5.35
C MET A 73 -0.44 -13.82 -3.85
N ARG A 74 0.41 -13.15 -3.10
CA ARG A 74 0.24 -12.88 -1.66
C ARG A 74 0.80 -11.50 -1.35
N SER A 75 -0.05 -10.49 -1.39
CA SER A 75 0.32 -9.16 -0.91
C SER A 75 0.43 -9.14 0.61
N ASN A 76 1.27 -8.27 1.12
CA ASN A 76 1.43 -8.07 2.56
C ASN A 76 1.92 -6.66 2.87
N ILE A 77 1.80 -6.29 4.14
CA ILE A 77 2.42 -5.09 4.71
C ILE A 77 3.44 -5.57 5.74
N SER A 78 4.69 -5.14 5.57
CA SER A 78 5.82 -5.51 6.44
C SER A 78 6.29 -4.31 7.25
N PHE A 79 6.53 -4.52 8.54
CA PHE A 79 7.02 -3.51 9.48
C PHE A 79 8.44 -3.84 9.89
N PHE A 80 9.32 -2.87 9.86
CA PHE A 80 10.73 -2.99 10.22
C PHE A 80 11.08 -1.94 11.27
N ASP A 81 11.95 -2.29 12.22
CA ASP A 81 12.52 -1.35 13.18
C ASP A 81 13.62 -0.47 12.55
N LEU A 82 14.24 0.41 13.34
CA LEU A 82 15.34 1.28 12.90
C LEU A 82 16.59 0.54 12.47
N ASN A 83 16.77 -0.70 12.91
CA ASN A 83 17.89 -1.57 12.50
C ASN A 83 17.51 -2.40 11.26
N TYR A 84 16.36 -2.08 10.62
CA TYR A 84 15.82 -2.79 9.48
C TYR A 84 15.53 -4.29 9.74
N SER A 85 15.30 -4.65 11.00
CA SER A 85 14.86 -6.00 11.37
C SER A 85 13.34 -6.09 11.20
N LEU A 86 12.86 -7.15 10.54
CA LEU A 86 11.44 -7.39 10.34
C LEU A 86 10.76 -7.68 11.69
N LYS A 87 9.81 -6.84 12.07
CA LYS A 87 9.05 -6.95 13.34
C LYS A 87 7.70 -7.64 13.16
N ASN A 88 6.99 -7.31 12.09
CA ASN A 88 5.69 -7.93 11.81
C ASN A 88 5.42 -7.97 10.30
N LYS A 89 4.53 -8.87 9.91
CA LYS A 89 4.04 -9.02 8.54
C LYS A 89 2.57 -9.38 8.55
N LEU A 90 1.75 -8.49 8.04
CA LEU A 90 0.30 -8.67 7.93
C LEU A 90 -0.08 -8.97 6.48
N LYS A 91 -0.97 -9.94 6.31
CA LYS A 91 -1.49 -10.38 5.01
C LYS A 91 -2.98 -10.14 4.94
N LEU A 92 -3.48 -9.91 3.75
CA LEU A 92 -4.93 -9.94 3.51
C LEU A 92 -5.49 -11.36 3.73
N PRO A 93 -6.79 -11.48 4.06
CA PRO A 93 -7.51 -12.75 4.08
C PRO A 93 -7.34 -13.50 2.75
N LYS A 94 -7.46 -14.83 2.78
CA LYS A 94 -7.22 -15.68 1.61
C LYS A 94 -8.13 -15.33 0.43
N GLU A 95 -9.38 -15.04 0.70
CA GLU A 95 -10.40 -14.61 -0.27
C GLU A 95 -10.05 -13.28 -0.97
N MET A 96 -9.21 -12.46 -0.32
CA MET A 96 -8.71 -11.19 -0.83
C MET A 96 -7.29 -11.31 -1.42
N GLN A 97 -6.79 -12.53 -1.69
CA GLN A 97 -5.41 -12.74 -2.15
C GLN A 97 -5.07 -11.99 -3.45
N LEU A 98 -6.05 -11.74 -4.32
CA LEU A 98 -5.86 -11.00 -5.56
C LEU A 98 -5.91 -9.47 -5.38
N ASN A 99 -6.08 -8.97 -4.17
CA ASN A 99 -5.91 -7.55 -3.85
C ASN A 99 -4.42 -7.22 -3.70
N SER A 100 -3.88 -6.48 -4.66
CA SER A 100 -2.48 -6.03 -4.62
C SER A 100 -2.36 -4.76 -3.80
N ILE A 101 -1.73 -4.81 -2.63
CA ILE A 101 -1.48 -3.64 -1.78
C ILE A 101 -0.44 -2.75 -2.46
N ARG A 102 -0.78 -1.47 -2.70
CA ARG A 102 0.05 -0.55 -3.48
C ARG A 102 0.45 0.69 -2.72
N HIS A 103 -0.51 1.38 -2.15
CA HIS A 103 -0.33 2.71 -1.58
C HIS A 103 -0.48 2.67 -0.07
N LEU A 104 0.35 3.48 0.61
CA LEU A 104 0.37 3.63 2.05
C LEU A 104 0.37 5.11 2.44
N ASP A 105 -0.24 5.41 3.58
CA ASP A 105 0.05 6.62 4.32
C ASP A 105 -0.01 6.33 5.82
N VAL A 106 0.65 7.18 6.63
CA VAL A 106 0.85 6.92 8.07
C VAL A 106 0.48 8.16 8.87
N SER A 107 -0.41 7.99 9.84
CA SER A 107 -0.79 9.06 10.77
C SER A 107 0.31 9.36 11.79
N ALA A 108 0.21 10.49 12.48
CA ALA A 108 1.14 10.85 13.56
C ALA A 108 1.14 9.86 14.73
N GLN A 109 0.08 9.06 14.89
CA GLN A 109 -0.04 8.01 15.92
C GLN A 109 0.42 6.62 15.41
N GLY A 110 0.89 6.51 14.16
CA GLY A 110 1.37 5.24 13.60
C GLY A 110 0.27 4.34 13.02
N LYS A 111 -0.98 4.83 12.89
CA LYS A 111 -2.00 4.14 12.12
C LYS A 111 -1.65 4.21 10.64
N VAL A 112 -1.66 3.06 9.97
CA VAL A 112 -1.31 2.95 8.55
C VAL A 112 -2.56 2.77 7.72
N ALA A 113 -2.86 3.71 6.81
CA ALA A 113 -3.87 3.53 5.78
C ALA A 113 -3.24 2.85 4.55
N PHE A 114 -4.00 2.01 3.85
CA PHE A 114 -3.53 1.38 2.63
C PHE A 114 -4.62 1.29 1.55
N GLY A 115 -4.17 1.33 0.30
CA GLY A 115 -5.00 1.16 -0.88
C GLY A 115 -4.52 -0.01 -1.74
N THR A 116 -5.48 -0.70 -2.35
CA THR A 116 -5.22 -1.91 -3.16
C THR A 116 -5.70 -1.76 -4.60
N GLN A 117 -5.23 -2.68 -5.44
CA GLN A 117 -5.68 -2.83 -6.82
C GLN A 117 -6.08 -4.28 -7.04
N TRP A 118 -7.35 -4.51 -7.36
CA TRP A 118 -7.88 -5.84 -7.62
C TRP A 118 -7.30 -6.43 -8.91
N GLN A 119 -6.83 -7.68 -8.82
CA GLN A 119 -6.20 -8.40 -9.92
C GLN A 119 -7.06 -9.59 -10.42
N GLY A 120 -8.22 -9.80 -9.81
CA GLY A 120 -9.19 -10.82 -10.20
C GLY A 120 -10.15 -10.33 -11.30
N ASP A 121 -11.30 -10.98 -11.41
CA ASP A 121 -12.33 -10.60 -12.36
C ASP A 121 -12.84 -9.18 -12.06
N GLN A 122 -12.95 -8.35 -13.11
CA GLN A 122 -13.38 -6.94 -12.97
C GLN A 122 -14.87 -6.80 -12.60
N SER A 123 -15.66 -7.85 -12.76
CA SER A 123 -17.05 -7.89 -12.29
C SER A 123 -17.17 -8.08 -10.78
N GLU A 124 -16.12 -8.56 -10.12
CA GLU A 124 -16.09 -8.75 -8.69
C GLU A 124 -15.86 -7.41 -7.97
N ILE A 125 -16.70 -7.16 -6.99
CA ILE A 125 -16.67 -5.93 -6.19
C ILE A 125 -16.12 -6.28 -4.81
N VAL A 126 -14.90 -5.81 -4.53
CA VAL A 126 -14.15 -6.14 -3.31
C VAL A 126 -13.70 -4.89 -2.56
N PRO A 127 -13.50 -4.95 -1.24
CA PRO A 127 -12.90 -3.85 -0.46
C PRO A 127 -11.50 -3.52 -0.97
N LEU A 128 -11.23 -2.23 -1.19
CA LEU A 128 -9.97 -1.75 -1.76
C LEU A 128 -9.17 -0.85 -0.83
N VAL A 129 -9.77 -0.38 0.25
CA VAL A 129 -9.15 0.51 1.23
C VAL A 129 -9.19 -0.14 2.59
N GLY A 130 -8.14 0.04 3.36
CA GLY A 130 -8.08 -0.46 4.72
C GLY A 130 -7.08 0.30 5.56
N TYR A 131 -6.95 -0.12 6.80
CA TYR A 131 -5.97 0.44 7.72
C TYR A 131 -5.44 -0.63 8.68
N ILE A 132 -4.34 -0.28 9.34
CA ILE A 132 -3.71 -1.11 10.37
C ILE A 132 -3.54 -0.25 11.61
N ASP A 133 -4.06 -0.74 12.72
CA ASP A 133 -3.84 -0.15 14.03
C ASP A 133 -2.70 -0.88 14.77
N GLN A 134 -1.83 -0.11 15.45
CA GLN A 134 -0.77 -0.61 16.34
C GLN A 134 0.11 -1.72 15.73
N MET A 135 0.29 -1.71 14.40
CA MET A 135 1.04 -2.72 13.65
C MET A 135 0.51 -4.17 13.83
N GLN A 136 -0.72 -4.37 14.31
CA GLN A 136 -1.25 -5.68 14.66
C GLN A 136 -2.50 -6.07 13.89
N THR A 137 -3.49 -5.18 13.81
CA THR A 137 -4.80 -5.49 13.26
C THR A 137 -5.00 -4.84 11.90
N LEU A 138 -5.15 -5.66 10.87
CA LEU A 138 -5.51 -5.22 9.52
C LEU A 138 -7.03 -5.24 9.39
N THR A 139 -7.60 -4.10 9.01
CA THR A 139 -9.04 -3.93 8.78
C THR A 139 -9.26 -3.45 7.35
N LEU A 140 -10.12 -4.14 6.60
CA LEU A 140 -10.65 -3.65 5.33
C LEU A 140 -11.92 -2.83 5.59
N ILE A 141 -12.06 -1.70 4.90
CA ILE A 141 -13.26 -0.86 4.98
C ILE A 141 -14.28 -1.40 3.99
N GLU A 142 -15.30 -2.05 4.52
CA GLU A 142 -16.40 -2.58 3.72
C GLU A 142 -17.48 -1.51 3.51
N LEU A 143 -17.82 -1.27 2.26
CA LEU A 143 -18.91 -0.38 1.86
C LEU A 143 -20.05 -1.19 1.23
N ASN A 144 -21.21 -0.54 1.06
CA ASN A 144 -22.23 -1.12 0.20
C ASN A 144 -21.73 -1.27 -1.25
N ILE A 145 -22.32 -2.19 -1.99
CA ILE A 145 -21.90 -2.57 -3.36
C ILE A 145 -21.81 -1.35 -4.29
N LEU A 146 -22.74 -0.40 -4.19
CA LEU A 146 -22.76 0.78 -5.07
C LEU A 146 -21.52 1.64 -4.84
N ASN A 147 -21.24 2.01 -3.60
CA ASN A 147 -20.07 2.82 -3.26
C ASN A 147 -18.77 2.09 -3.59
N GLN A 148 -18.71 0.78 -3.33
CA GLN A 148 -17.52 -0.02 -3.62
C GLN A 148 -17.24 -0.08 -5.13
N SER A 149 -18.27 -0.26 -5.96
CA SER A 149 -18.15 -0.38 -7.43
C SER A 149 -17.64 0.90 -8.10
N GLU A 150 -17.85 2.07 -7.48
CA GLU A 150 -17.37 3.35 -7.98
C GLU A 150 -15.85 3.41 -8.10
N LEU A 151 -15.14 2.66 -7.25
CA LEU A 151 -13.67 2.62 -7.24
C LEU A 151 -13.06 1.80 -8.38
N LYS A 152 -13.86 1.08 -9.18
CA LYS A 152 -13.43 0.34 -10.37
C LYS A 152 -12.23 -0.59 -10.14
N GLY A 153 -12.17 -1.25 -8.98
CA GLY A 153 -11.09 -2.18 -8.63
C GLY A 153 -9.71 -1.54 -8.49
N TYR A 154 -9.61 -0.23 -8.31
CA TYR A 154 -8.32 0.45 -8.41
C TYR A 154 -8.21 1.67 -7.49
N ILE A 155 -7.27 1.62 -6.55
CA ILE A 155 -6.86 2.80 -5.77
C ILE A 155 -5.55 3.34 -6.33
N GLY A 156 -5.53 4.65 -6.62
CA GLY A 156 -4.37 5.35 -7.16
C GLY A 156 -3.52 6.07 -6.11
N SER A 157 -4.13 6.44 -4.98
CA SER A 157 -3.44 7.06 -3.85
C SER A 157 -4.29 6.97 -2.59
N VAL A 158 -3.64 7.00 -1.42
CA VAL A 158 -4.30 7.13 -0.12
C VAL A 158 -3.62 8.19 0.71
N ALA A 159 -4.37 8.85 1.59
CA ALA A 159 -3.84 9.73 2.63
C ALA A 159 -4.63 9.54 3.92
N ILE A 160 -3.97 9.71 5.06
CA ILE A 160 -4.58 9.68 6.38
C ILE A 160 -4.25 10.98 7.13
N ASN A 161 -5.22 11.58 7.81
CA ASN A 161 -4.96 12.79 8.59
C ASN A 161 -4.06 12.50 9.81
N GLY A 162 -3.43 13.55 10.35
CA GLY A 162 -2.53 13.41 11.50
C GLY A 162 -3.17 12.68 12.69
N GLY A 163 -4.45 12.91 12.96
CA GLY A 163 -5.21 12.23 14.02
C GLY A 163 -5.60 10.78 13.75
N GLY A 164 -5.38 10.27 12.53
CA GLY A 164 -5.65 8.86 12.18
C GLY A 164 -7.13 8.50 12.00
N SER A 165 -8.05 9.47 12.04
CA SER A 165 -9.49 9.23 11.94
C SER A 165 -10.03 9.31 10.51
N LEU A 166 -9.45 10.21 9.68
CA LEU A 166 -9.89 10.44 8.31
C LEU A 166 -8.91 9.81 7.32
N ILE A 167 -9.45 8.97 6.43
CA ILE A 167 -8.70 8.37 5.33
C ILE A 167 -9.32 8.86 4.02
N SER A 168 -8.50 9.35 3.10
CA SER A 168 -8.91 9.65 1.73
C SER A 168 -8.28 8.64 0.79
N ALA A 169 -9.06 8.14 -0.18
CA ALA A 169 -8.57 7.26 -1.23
C ALA A 169 -9.10 7.73 -2.58
N THR A 170 -8.22 7.75 -3.59
CA THR A 170 -8.58 8.15 -4.94
C THR A 170 -8.62 6.96 -5.89
N SER A 171 -9.58 6.98 -6.82
CA SER A 171 -9.63 6.04 -7.94
C SER A 171 -9.63 6.80 -9.27
N PRO A 172 -8.51 6.86 -9.99
CA PRO A 172 -8.47 7.48 -11.32
C PRO A 172 -9.37 6.75 -12.32
N ARG A 173 -9.53 5.43 -12.19
CA ARG A 173 -10.44 4.64 -13.04
C ARG A 173 -11.91 4.98 -12.77
N GLY A 174 -12.27 5.23 -11.52
CA GLY A 174 -13.60 5.66 -11.12
C GLY A 174 -13.85 7.14 -11.34
N GLY A 175 -12.79 7.96 -11.48
CA GLY A 175 -12.90 9.41 -11.49
C GLY A 175 -13.45 9.94 -10.16
N ILE A 176 -13.10 9.31 -9.04
CA ILE A 176 -13.70 9.59 -7.74
C ILE A 176 -12.67 9.52 -6.61
N SER A 177 -12.88 10.32 -5.59
CA SER A 177 -12.22 10.21 -4.29
C SER A 177 -13.26 9.95 -3.21
N HIS A 178 -12.98 8.99 -2.35
CA HIS A 178 -13.74 8.68 -1.14
C HIS A 178 -13.01 9.19 0.09
N ILE A 179 -13.75 9.78 1.04
CA ILE A 179 -13.26 10.12 2.38
C ILE A 179 -14.01 9.28 3.40
N TYR A 180 -13.26 8.61 4.24
CA TYR A 180 -13.75 7.75 5.31
C TYR A 180 -13.45 8.37 6.67
N ASN A 181 -14.39 8.26 7.60
CA ASN A 181 -14.15 8.44 9.02
C ASN A 181 -14.23 7.04 9.66
N ASN A 182 -13.08 6.51 10.07
CA ASN A 182 -12.94 5.09 10.42
C ASN A 182 -13.53 4.19 9.30
N ASN A 183 -14.58 3.42 9.57
CA ASN A 183 -15.21 2.52 8.60
C ASN A 183 -16.38 3.14 7.83
N THR A 184 -16.66 4.42 8.03
CA THR A 184 -17.83 5.08 7.43
C THR A 184 -17.41 6.01 6.29
N LEU A 185 -17.98 5.82 5.11
CA LEU A 185 -17.85 6.76 4.00
C LEU A 185 -18.61 8.05 4.33
N VAL A 186 -17.89 9.18 4.46
CA VAL A 186 -18.48 10.47 4.86
C VAL A 186 -18.57 11.48 3.73
N GLN A 187 -17.71 11.34 2.72
CA GLN A 187 -17.70 12.28 1.59
C GLN A 187 -17.17 11.66 0.32
N LYS A 188 -17.61 12.18 -0.84
CA LYS A 188 -17.15 11.81 -2.18
C LYS A 188 -16.84 13.07 -3.00
N PHE A 189 -15.83 12.97 -3.84
CA PHE A 189 -15.52 13.99 -4.86
C PHE A 189 -15.35 13.31 -6.20
N TRP A 190 -15.96 13.86 -7.23
CA TRP A 190 -15.83 13.38 -8.61
C TRP A 190 -14.92 14.31 -9.39
N LYS A 191 -13.90 13.75 -9.99
CA LYS A 191 -13.03 14.44 -10.94
C LYS A 191 -12.38 13.39 -11.83
N THR A 192 -12.51 13.56 -13.13
CA THR A 192 -11.87 12.70 -14.12
C THR A 192 -10.38 12.56 -13.80
N ASP A 193 -9.89 11.32 -13.78
CA ASP A 193 -8.48 10.97 -13.60
C ASP A 193 -7.85 11.46 -12.29
N ILE A 194 -8.67 11.66 -11.24
CA ILE A 194 -8.16 12.02 -9.91
C ILE A 194 -7.27 10.91 -9.37
N CYS A 195 -6.00 11.20 -9.11
CA CYS A 195 -5.03 10.20 -8.66
C CYS A 195 -4.36 10.56 -7.34
N GLY A 196 -3.60 11.67 -7.30
CA GLY A 196 -2.85 12.04 -6.10
C GLY A 196 -3.72 12.61 -4.98
N VAL A 197 -3.45 12.19 -3.73
CA VAL A 197 -4.00 12.80 -2.51
C VAL A 197 -2.90 12.85 -1.46
N ALA A 198 -2.91 13.92 -0.65
CA ALA A 198 -2.00 14.07 0.48
C ALA A 198 -2.75 14.67 1.67
N SER A 199 -2.33 14.32 2.88
CA SER A 199 -2.78 14.97 4.10
C SER A 199 -2.05 16.31 4.27
N VAL A 200 -2.78 17.31 4.77
CA VAL A 200 -2.17 18.53 5.27
C VAL A 200 -1.90 18.31 6.77
N ASN A 201 -0.65 18.42 7.17
CA ASN A 201 -0.29 18.36 8.59
C ASN A 201 -0.90 19.58 9.31
N ASN A 202 -1.84 19.34 10.17
CA ASN A 202 -2.32 20.27 11.16
C ASN A 202 -1.67 19.96 12.50
#